data_d2ad2b1e73b59778460c75cb27f8464a
#
_entry.id   d2ad2b1e73b59778460c75cb27f8464a
#
_cell.length_a   1.000
_cell.length_b   1.000
_cell.length_c   1.000
_cell.angle_alpha   90.00
_cell.angle_beta   90.00
_cell.angle_gamma   90.00
#
_symmetry.space_group_name_H-M   'P 1'
#
loop_
_entity.id
_entity.type
_entity.pdbx_description
1 polymer ?
#
loop_
_entity_poly.entity_id
_entity_poly.type
_entity_poly.pdbx_seq_one_letter_code
_entity_poly.pdbx_strand_id
1 'polypeptide(L)'
;MSYLIRDHDRESFEKRKDFMEACAAKMNEKYGEDTVKITIKDQYYNMKEKIDPNMHVIDIVLQAMQETGVPPKVEPIRGGTDGAQLSFKGLPCPNIFAGGVNFHGPYEFVSIQVMEKAVDVIVKICEITAEYND
;
A
#
# COMPACT_ATOMS: atom_id res chain seq x y z
N MET A 1 -2.03 0.04 25.56
CA MET A 1 -2.07 -1.07 24.59
C MET A 1 -2.18 -0.45 23.21
N SER A 2 -1.50 -0.98 22.18
CA SER A 2 -1.53 -0.45 20.81
C SER A 2 -2.19 -1.47 19.89
N TYR A 3 -3.10 -1.00 19.04
CA TYR A 3 -3.78 -1.81 18.04
C TYR A 3 -3.56 -1.20 16.65
N LEU A 4 -3.54 -2.05 15.63
CA LEU A 4 -3.53 -1.64 14.23
C LEU A 4 -4.85 -2.09 13.58
N ILE A 5 -5.62 -1.14 13.09
CA ILE A 5 -6.84 -1.39 12.32
C ILE A 5 -6.46 -1.29 10.85
N ARG A 6 -6.82 -2.29 10.05
CA ARG A 6 -6.53 -2.34 8.61
C ARG A 6 -7.72 -2.90 7.86
N ASP A 7 -8.02 -2.28 6.73
CA ASP A 7 -8.91 -2.81 5.71
C ASP A 7 -8.52 -2.23 4.34
N HIS A 8 -8.82 -2.92 3.27
CA HIS A 8 -8.61 -2.42 1.90
C HIS A 8 -9.81 -1.59 1.43
N ASP A 9 -10.99 -1.84 1.99
CA ASP A 9 -12.22 -1.11 1.72
C ASP A 9 -12.42 0.00 2.74
N ARG A 10 -12.72 1.21 2.23
CA ARG A 10 -12.86 2.41 3.07
C ARG A 10 -14.02 2.30 4.06
N GLU A 11 -15.17 1.84 3.60
CA GLU A 11 -16.37 1.73 4.45
C GLU A 11 -16.15 0.68 5.56
N SER A 12 -15.59 -0.46 5.20
CA SER A 12 -15.23 -1.50 6.16
C SER A 12 -14.18 -1.02 7.17
N PHE A 13 -13.23 -0.19 6.74
CA PHE A 13 -12.23 0.40 7.61
C PHE A 13 -12.86 1.33 8.65
N GLU A 14 -13.77 2.23 8.24
CA GLU A 14 -14.48 3.11 9.16
C GLU A 14 -15.34 2.31 10.16
N LYS A 15 -16.09 1.30 9.68
CA LYS A 15 -16.86 0.41 10.57
C LYS A 15 -16.00 -0.30 11.64
N ARG A 16 -14.75 -0.63 11.32
CA ARG A 16 -13.83 -1.20 12.32
C ARG A 16 -13.41 -0.20 13.37
N LYS A 17 -13.25 1.08 13.01
CA LYS A 17 -12.97 2.15 13.97
C LYS A 17 -14.16 2.38 14.89
N ASP A 18 -15.37 2.51 14.33
CA ASP A 18 -16.61 2.66 15.08
C ASP A 18 -16.81 1.49 16.05
N PHE A 19 -16.50 0.27 15.61
CA PHE A 19 -16.59 -0.91 16.48
C PHE A 19 -15.63 -0.83 17.67
N MET A 20 -14.40 -0.34 17.48
CA MET A 20 -13.44 -0.16 18.57
C MET A 20 -13.92 0.90 19.57
N GLU A 21 -14.51 2.00 19.09
CA GLU A 21 -15.09 3.04 19.95
C GLU A 21 -16.29 2.50 20.73
N ALA A 22 -17.17 1.74 20.09
CA ALA A 22 -18.30 1.10 20.73
C ALA A 22 -17.87 0.10 21.83
N CYS A 23 -16.79 -0.65 21.58
CA CYS A 23 -16.20 -1.53 22.58
C CYS A 23 -15.69 -0.75 23.80
N ALA A 24 -14.99 0.36 23.59
CA ALA A 24 -14.51 1.22 24.68
C ALA A 24 -15.67 1.82 25.48
N ALA A 25 -16.71 2.31 24.80
CA ALA A 25 -17.92 2.83 25.45
C ALA A 25 -18.61 1.78 26.32
N LYS A 26 -18.78 0.56 25.80
CA LYS A 26 -19.38 -0.56 26.53
C LYS A 26 -18.56 -0.97 27.75
N MET A 27 -17.24 -0.90 27.67
CA MET A 27 -16.38 -1.16 28.83
C MET A 27 -16.52 -0.08 29.90
N ASN A 28 -16.61 1.19 29.48
CA ASN A 28 -16.82 2.31 30.41
C ASN A 28 -18.20 2.26 31.08
N GLU A 29 -19.25 1.88 30.35
CA GLU A 29 -20.57 1.62 30.93
C GLU A 29 -20.55 0.56 32.02
N LYS A 30 -19.80 -0.53 31.79
CA LYS A 30 -19.75 -1.69 32.71
C LYS A 30 -18.85 -1.47 33.90
N TYR A 31 -17.72 -0.80 33.73
CA TYR A 31 -16.65 -0.74 34.75
C TYR A 31 -16.40 0.67 35.29
N GLY A 32 -17.14 1.66 34.83
CA GLY A 32 -17.04 3.05 35.25
C GLY A 32 -16.40 3.94 34.18
N GLU A 33 -16.74 5.23 34.19
CA GLU A 33 -16.21 6.22 33.28
C GLU A 33 -14.68 6.25 33.29
N ASP A 34 -14.09 6.52 32.14
CA ASP A 34 -12.64 6.62 31.93
C ASP A 34 -11.83 5.34 32.18
N THR A 35 -12.48 4.17 32.35
CA THR A 35 -11.80 2.87 32.47
C THR A 35 -10.99 2.56 31.21
N VAL A 36 -11.53 2.89 30.03
CA VAL A 36 -10.87 2.74 28.75
C VAL A 36 -10.88 4.08 28.02
N LYS A 37 -9.70 4.62 27.74
CA LYS A 37 -9.52 5.78 26.85
C LYS A 37 -8.95 5.32 25.52
N ILE A 38 -9.65 5.64 24.45
CA ILE A 38 -9.22 5.30 23.09
C ILE A 38 -8.78 6.57 22.34
N THR A 39 -7.72 6.44 21.59
CA THR A 39 -7.28 7.48 20.64
C THR A 39 -7.02 6.81 19.31
N ILE A 40 -7.79 7.16 18.28
CA ILE A 40 -7.64 6.66 16.92
C ILE A 40 -6.91 7.71 16.09
N LYS A 41 -5.89 7.26 15.34
CA LYS A 41 -5.14 8.09 14.41
C LYS A 41 -5.02 7.39 13.07
N ASP A 42 -5.52 8.01 12.03
CA ASP A 42 -5.33 7.55 10.66
C ASP A 42 -3.89 7.84 10.22
N GLN A 43 -3.19 6.83 9.73
CA GLN A 43 -1.83 6.97 9.23
C GLN A 43 -1.81 7.09 7.70
N TYR A 44 -2.59 6.27 7.02
CA TYR A 44 -2.74 6.24 5.56
C TYR A 44 -4.00 5.46 5.18
N TYR A 45 -4.45 5.66 3.96
CA TYR A 45 -5.56 4.93 3.36
C TYR A 45 -5.08 4.11 2.17
N ASN A 46 -5.97 3.29 1.58
CA ASN A 46 -5.66 2.52 0.40
C ASN A 46 -5.36 3.47 -0.78
N MET A 47 -4.15 3.40 -1.34
CA MET A 47 -3.75 4.25 -2.46
C MET A 47 -4.59 4.01 -3.73
N LYS A 48 -5.30 2.88 -3.82
CA LYS A 48 -6.19 2.56 -4.93
C LYS A 48 -7.15 3.72 -5.24
N GLU A 49 -7.67 4.41 -4.22
CA GLU A 49 -8.54 5.59 -4.39
C GLU A 49 -7.89 6.72 -5.24
N LYS A 50 -6.57 6.79 -5.24
CA LYS A 50 -5.78 7.78 -5.98
C LYS A 50 -5.20 7.24 -7.28
N ILE A 51 -5.05 5.93 -7.38
CA ILE A 51 -4.54 5.27 -8.58
C ILE A 51 -5.65 5.05 -9.60
N ASP A 52 -6.86 4.66 -9.19
CA ASP A 52 -8.00 4.39 -10.11
C ASP A 52 -8.28 5.53 -11.10
N PRO A 53 -8.25 6.83 -10.72
CA PRO A 53 -8.39 7.92 -11.68
C PRO A 53 -7.16 8.12 -12.60
N ASN A 54 -6.06 7.42 -12.35
CA ASN A 54 -4.76 7.61 -13.01
C ASN A 54 -4.20 6.27 -13.52
N MET A 55 -5.04 5.43 -14.11
CA MET A 55 -4.66 4.07 -14.53
C MET A 55 -3.50 4.01 -15.52
N HIS A 56 -3.28 5.09 -16.29
CA HIS A 56 -2.14 5.17 -17.21
C HIS A 56 -0.79 4.87 -16.55
N VAL A 57 -0.61 5.22 -15.27
CA VAL A 57 0.64 4.89 -14.54
C VAL A 57 0.79 3.39 -14.29
N ILE A 58 -0.33 2.66 -14.17
CA ILE A 58 -0.32 1.21 -14.07
C ILE A 58 -0.07 0.57 -15.43
N ASP A 59 -0.72 1.09 -16.49
CA ASP A 59 -0.57 0.56 -17.85
C ASP A 59 0.88 0.61 -18.32
N ILE A 60 1.58 1.72 -18.06
CA ILE A 60 3.03 1.86 -18.33
C ILE A 60 3.84 0.78 -17.62
N VAL A 61 3.55 0.54 -16.34
CA VAL A 61 4.27 -0.50 -15.55
C VAL A 61 3.99 -1.88 -16.10
N LEU A 62 2.74 -2.20 -16.41
CA LEU A 62 2.36 -3.51 -16.96
C LEU A 62 3.03 -3.75 -18.31
N GLN A 63 3.06 -2.74 -19.17
CA GLN A 63 3.77 -2.81 -20.46
C GLN A 63 5.28 -3.04 -20.26
N ALA A 64 5.91 -2.26 -19.38
CA ALA A 64 7.34 -2.40 -19.07
C ALA A 64 7.68 -3.81 -18.55
N MET A 65 6.84 -4.36 -17.69
CA MET A 65 7.02 -5.72 -17.17
C MET A 65 6.90 -6.76 -18.29
N GLN A 66 5.91 -6.64 -19.19
CA GLN A 66 5.75 -7.53 -20.34
C GLN A 66 6.94 -7.49 -21.28
N GLU A 67 7.40 -6.29 -21.63
CA GLU A 67 8.54 -6.11 -22.55
C GLU A 67 9.86 -6.60 -21.98
N THR A 68 10.03 -6.58 -20.66
CA THR A 68 11.21 -7.12 -19.96
C THR A 68 11.08 -8.60 -19.58
N GLY A 69 9.98 -9.26 -19.97
CA GLY A 69 9.74 -10.68 -19.72
C GLY A 69 9.42 -11.01 -18.25
N VAL A 70 8.92 -10.03 -17.49
CA VAL A 70 8.46 -10.21 -16.11
C VAL A 70 6.94 -10.35 -16.11
N PRO A 71 6.36 -11.49 -15.72
CA PRO A 71 4.92 -11.66 -15.67
C PRO A 71 4.31 -10.75 -14.61
N PRO A 72 3.42 -9.83 -14.97
CA PRO A 72 2.83 -8.91 -14.01
C PRO A 72 1.84 -9.61 -13.09
N LYS A 73 1.86 -9.25 -11.80
CA LYS A 73 0.89 -9.67 -10.81
C LYS A 73 0.46 -8.45 -9.99
N VAL A 74 -0.80 -8.06 -10.15
CA VAL A 74 -1.36 -6.92 -9.41
C VAL A 74 -2.07 -7.43 -8.17
N GLU A 75 -1.57 -7.03 -7.02
CA GLU A 75 -2.11 -7.44 -5.71
C GLU A 75 -2.19 -6.26 -4.75
N PRO A 76 -3.16 -6.24 -3.82
CA PRO A 76 -3.21 -5.22 -2.79
C PRO A 76 -2.06 -5.40 -1.79
N ILE A 77 -1.41 -4.30 -1.42
CA ILE A 77 -0.39 -4.29 -0.37
C ILE A 77 -1.07 -4.23 1.00
N ARG A 78 -0.64 -5.09 1.91
CA ARG A 78 -1.18 -5.17 3.27
C ARG A 78 -0.60 -4.12 4.21
N GLY A 79 0.58 -3.60 3.93
CA GLY A 79 1.27 -2.58 4.72
C GLY A 79 1.13 -1.18 4.15
N GLY A 80 1.50 -0.17 4.94
CA GLY A 80 1.69 1.19 4.44
C GLY A 80 2.99 1.31 3.67
N THR A 81 2.98 2.16 2.66
CA THR A 81 4.16 2.47 1.85
C THR A 81 4.26 3.97 1.64
N ASP A 82 5.45 4.45 1.31
CA ASP A 82 5.66 5.85 0.94
C ASP A 82 4.82 6.22 -0.30
N GLY A 83 4.63 5.27 -1.22
CA GLY A 83 3.76 5.44 -2.38
C GLY A 83 2.31 5.75 -2.00
N ALA A 84 1.77 5.14 -0.94
CA ALA A 84 0.46 5.48 -0.43
C ALA A 84 0.40 6.94 0.06
N GLN A 85 1.40 7.38 0.83
CA GLN A 85 1.45 8.76 1.32
C GLN A 85 1.63 9.78 0.19
N LEU A 86 2.50 9.48 -0.79
CA LEU A 86 2.71 10.33 -1.96
C LEU A 86 1.44 10.46 -2.80
N SER A 87 0.71 9.35 -2.98
CA SER A 87 -0.54 9.33 -3.72
C SER A 87 -1.59 10.26 -3.10
N PHE A 88 -1.70 10.29 -1.77
CA PHE A 88 -2.61 11.19 -1.07
C PHE A 88 -2.11 12.65 -1.03
N LYS A 89 -0.85 12.90 -1.35
CA LYS A 89 -0.30 14.26 -1.55
C LYS A 89 -0.42 14.77 -2.98
N GLY A 90 -1.05 14.01 -3.88
CA GLY A 90 -1.30 14.39 -5.25
C GLY A 90 -0.35 13.80 -6.30
N LEU A 91 0.54 12.89 -5.90
CA LEU A 91 1.42 12.15 -6.81
C LEU A 91 0.98 10.67 -6.85
N PRO A 92 0.19 10.23 -7.82
CA PRO A 92 -0.17 8.81 -7.97
C PRO A 92 1.09 7.95 -8.07
N CYS A 93 1.36 7.15 -7.04
CA CYS A 93 2.64 6.46 -6.90
C CYS A 93 2.40 4.98 -6.53
N PRO A 94 2.09 4.12 -7.53
CA PRO A 94 1.97 2.70 -7.31
C PRO A 94 3.31 2.07 -6.95
N ASN A 95 3.28 0.93 -6.25
CA ASN A 95 4.49 0.20 -5.92
C ASN A 95 4.77 -0.85 -6.99
N ILE A 96 6.04 -1.06 -7.31
CA ILE A 96 6.52 -2.18 -8.11
C ILE A 96 7.24 -3.18 -7.20
N PHE A 97 7.54 -4.37 -7.74
CA PHE A 97 8.24 -5.39 -6.99
C PHE A 97 9.67 -4.98 -6.63
N ALA A 98 10.12 -5.38 -5.45
CA ALA A 98 11.52 -5.27 -5.02
C ALA A 98 12.26 -6.61 -5.12
N GLY A 99 11.51 -7.72 -5.18
CA GLY A 99 12.05 -9.07 -5.27
C GLY A 99 12.65 -9.62 -3.97
N GLY A 100 12.47 -8.91 -2.86
CA GLY A 100 12.89 -9.41 -1.57
C GLY A 100 12.05 -10.57 -1.06
N VAL A 101 12.63 -11.39 -0.23
CA VAL A 101 12.03 -12.59 0.37
C VAL A 101 12.24 -12.53 1.88
N ASN A 102 11.28 -13.06 2.64
CA ASN A 102 11.31 -13.10 4.11
C ASN A 102 11.42 -11.72 4.77
N PHE A 103 10.73 -10.73 4.24
CA PHE A 103 10.72 -9.35 4.76
C PHE A 103 10.49 -9.31 6.27
N HIS A 104 11.25 -8.44 6.94
CA HIS A 104 11.26 -8.24 8.38
C HIS A 104 11.74 -9.46 9.20
N GLY A 105 12.30 -10.46 8.54
CA GLY A 105 12.83 -11.65 9.18
C GLY A 105 14.36 -11.67 9.23
N PRO A 106 14.95 -12.53 10.08
CA PRO A 106 16.42 -12.65 10.17
C PRO A 106 17.06 -13.29 8.92
N TYR A 107 16.25 -13.86 8.04
CA TYR A 107 16.66 -14.47 6.77
C TYR A 107 16.13 -13.66 5.57
N GLU A 108 15.96 -12.36 5.73
CA GLU A 108 15.60 -11.48 4.62
C GLU A 108 16.72 -11.41 3.59
N PHE A 109 16.38 -11.60 2.33
CA PHE A 109 17.33 -11.51 1.23
C PHE A 109 16.67 -11.12 -0.08
N VAL A 110 17.47 -10.71 -1.04
CA VAL A 110 17.09 -10.52 -2.44
C VAL A 110 18.16 -11.15 -3.34
N SER A 111 17.76 -11.81 -4.41
CA SER A 111 18.73 -12.36 -5.36
C SER A 111 19.21 -11.28 -6.32
N ILE A 112 20.48 -11.40 -6.76
CA ILE A 112 21.07 -10.47 -7.75
C ILE A 112 20.24 -10.47 -9.03
N GLN A 113 19.80 -11.63 -9.50
CA GLN A 113 19.01 -11.76 -10.73
C GLN A 113 17.68 -10.99 -10.66
N VAL A 114 17.03 -10.99 -9.49
CA VAL A 114 15.79 -10.22 -9.30
C VAL A 114 16.06 -8.73 -9.18
N MET A 115 17.17 -8.34 -8.56
CA MET A 115 17.61 -6.93 -8.54
C MET A 115 17.86 -6.41 -9.96
N GLU A 116 18.57 -7.18 -10.81
CA GLU A 116 18.81 -6.83 -12.21
C GLU A 116 17.48 -6.68 -12.97
N LYS A 117 16.53 -7.61 -12.77
CA LYS A 117 15.19 -7.51 -13.36
C LYS A 117 14.41 -6.29 -12.90
N ALA A 118 14.52 -5.90 -11.64
CA ALA A 118 13.90 -4.68 -11.15
C ALA A 118 14.48 -3.43 -11.84
N VAL A 119 15.79 -3.40 -12.07
CA VAL A 119 16.46 -2.32 -12.84
C VAL A 119 15.96 -2.30 -14.29
N ASP A 120 15.91 -3.46 -14.97
CA ASP A 120 15.41 -3.56 -16.35
C ASP A 120 13.99 -2.96 -16.46
N VAL A 121 13.11 -3.31 -15.54
CA VAL A 121 11.72 -2.79 -15.51
C VAL A 121 11.71 -1.27 -15.28
N ILE A 122 12.50 -0.76 -14.34
CA ILE A 122 12.56 0.69 -14.06
C ILE A 122 13.05 1.47 -15.27
N VAL A 123 14.11 1.00 -15.92
CA VAL A 123 14.63 1.62 -17.14
C VAL A 123 13.57 1.63 -18.24
N LYS A 124 12.88 0.49 -18.44
CA LYS A 124 11.80 0.37 -19.42
C LYS A 124 10.62 1.31 -19.13
N ILE A 125 10.24 1.48 -17.86
CA ILE A 125 9.23 2.47 -17.47
C ILE A 125 9.64 3.88 -17.89
N CYS A 126 10.91 4.25 -17.69
CA CYS A 126 11.42 5.55 -18.11
C CYS A 126 11.37 5.73 -19.63
N GLU A 127 11.76 4.70 -20.41
CA GLU A 127 11.69 4.71 -21.86
C GLU A 127 10.26 4.91 -22.37
N ILE A 128 9.31 4.08 -21.89
CA ILE A 128 7.90 4.18 -22.28
C ILE A 128 7.32 5.54 -21.89
N THR A 129 7.66 6.05 -20.71
CA THR A 129 7.16 7.34 -20.23
C THR A 129 7.68 8.50 -21.09
N ALA A 130 8.91 8.43 -21.58
CA ALA A 130 9.46 9.44 -22.47
C ALA A 130 8.70 9.49 -23.80
N GLU A 131 8.37 8.34 -24.38
CA GLU A 131 7.58 8.23 -25.60
C GLU A 131 6.09 8.62 -25.42
N TYR A 132 5.57 8.49 -24.21
CA TYR A 132 4.15 8.79 -23.92
C TYR A 132 3.83 10.29 -23.89
N ASN A 133 4.84 11.14 -23.76
CA ASN A 133 4.71 12.60 -23.69
C ASN A 133 5.01 13.33 -25.01
N ASP A 134 5.33 12.59 -26.08
CA ASP A 134 5.50 13.10 -27.44
C ASP A 134 4.21 12.85 -28.28
#